data_ae0b379210f6d84018644099c3149990
#
_entry.id   ae0b379210f6d84018644099c3149990
#
_cell.length_a   1.000
_cell.length_b   1.000
_cell.length_c   1.000
_cell.angle_alpha   90.00
_cell.angle_beta   90.00
_cell.angle_gamma   90.00
#
_symmetry.space_group_name_H-M   'P 1'
#
loop_
_entity.id
_entity.type
_entity.pdbx_description
1 polymer ?
#
loop_
_entity_poly.entity_id
_entity_poly.type
_entity_poly.pdbx_seq_one_letter_code
_entity_poly.pdbx_strand_id
1 'polypeptide(L)'
;MIEYQTEQEKEGIQMGMTMTQKILAAHAGLESVTAGQLIEAKLDVVMANDITGPMAVPVFYQMADKVFDKDKVVLVPDHFTPNKDIKSAENSKSIREFSKCQCLTHYFEIGQMGIEHAILPEKGIVVAGECIIGADSHTCTYGALGAFSTGVGTTDIATGMATGELWFKVPSAIKFVLTGKPGKYVSGKDIILHIIGKIGVDGALYKSMEFVGDGIANLSMDDRFTMANMAIEAGAKNGIFIVDEKAETYMKEHSEKEYKVYIADEDAEYDEVVEIDLSKVRPTVAFPHLPGNAKTIDEVEKMEPIKIDQVVIGSCTNGRMEDMRRAAAVLKGHKVHPDVRVMVIPATQKIYLQCIEEGLVTTFIEAGCAFNTPSCGPCMGGHMGVMAAGEKCVSTTNRNFVGRMGHVDSLIYLASPEVAAASAIAGFIANPEKVGDK
;
A
#
# COMPACT_ATOMS: atom_id res chain seq x y z
N MET A 1 10.92 -53.30 -29.95
CA MET A 1 11.05 -51.96 -30.54
C MET A 1 9.78 -51.21 -30.18
N ILE A 2 9.88 -50.32 -29.27
CA ILE A 2 8.76 -49.42 -28.89
C ILE A 2 9.07 -48.09 -29.57
N GLU A 3 8.26 -47.76 -30.56
CA GLU A 3 8.35 -46.47 -31.25
C GLU A 3 7.88 -45.37 -30.31
N TYR A 4 8.76 -44.45 -29.97
CA TYR A 4 8.39 -43.19 -29.40
C TYR A 4 7.79 -42.31 -30.47
N GLN A 5 6.48 -42.10 -30.42
CA GLN A 5 5.82 -41.06 -31.20
C GLN A 5 6.32 -39.71 -30.70
N THR A 6 7.00 -38.97 -31.55
CA THR A 6 7.35 -37.58 -31.38
C THR A 6 6.05 -36.77 -31.27
N GLU A 7 5.83 -36.14 -30.11
CA GLU A 7 4.81 -35.10 -29.99
C GLU A 7 5.15 -33.98 -31.00
N GLN A 8 4.25 -33.79 -31.94
CA GLN A 8 4.29 -32.65 -32.85
C GLN A 8 4.21 -31.38 -32.04
N GLU A 9 5.18 -30.49 -32.22
CA GLU A 9 5.10 -29.08 -31.79
C GLU A 9 3.75 -28.52 -32.26
N LYS A 10 2.84 -28.32 -31.32
CA LYS A 10 1.70 -27.43 -31.53
C LYS A 10 2.31 -26.05 -31.71
N GLU A 11 2.25 -25.47 -32.90
CA GLU A 11 2.40 -24.03 -33.10
C GLU A 11 1.48 -23.37 -32.08
N GLY A 12 2.04 -22.91 -30.97
CA GLY A 12 1.28 -22.28 -29.91
C GLY A 12 0.71 -20.98 -30.42
N ILE A 13 -0.61 -20.90 -30.46
CA ILE A 13 -1.27 -19.59 -30.54
C ILE A 13 -0.70 -18.79 -29.37
N GLN A 14 0.06 -17.74 -29.68
CA GLN A 14 0.63 -16.86 -28.68
C GLN A 14 -0.57 -16.12 -28.04
N MET A 15 -0.94 -16.54 -26.84
CA MET A 15 -2.04 -15.92 -26.09
C MET A 15 -1.62 -14.52 -25.65
N GLY A 16 -2.57 -13.60 -25.65
CA GLY A 16 -2.34 -12.24 -25.20
C GLY A 16 -1.90 -12.18 -23.72
N MET A 17 -1.09 -11.20 -23.39
CA MET A 17 -0.53 -10.99 -22.07
C MET A 17 -1.26 -9.92 -21.28
N THR A 18 -1.42 -10.14 -19.98
CA THR A 18 -1.85 -9.14 -19.02
C THR A 18 -0.79 -8.06 -18.81
N MET A 19 -1.11 -6.93 -18.15
CA MET A 19 -0.14 -5.87 -17.84
C MET A 19 1.07 -6.42 -17.09
N THR A 20 0.82 -7.20 -16.05
CA THR A 20 1.87 -7.81 -15.23
C THR A 20 2.76 -8.76 -16.02
N GLN A 21 2.17 -9.60 -16.88
CA GLN A 21 2.94 -10.50 -17.73
C GLN A 21 3.85 -9.75 -18.71
N LYS A 22 3.39 -8.66 -19.31
CA LYS A 22 4.20 -7.81 -20.21
C LYS A 22 5.39 -7.19 -19.53
N ILE A 23 5.20 -6.67 -18.30
CA ILE A 23 6.29 -6.10 -17.50
C ILE A 23 7.32 -7.19 -17.19
N LEU A 24 6.88 -8.35 -16.70
CA LEU A 24 7.77 -9.45 -16.34
C LEU A 24 8.49 -10.04 -17.57
N ALA A 25 7.82 -10.18 -18.70
CA ALA A 25 8.45 -10.63 -19.96
C ALA A 25 9.58 -9.68 -20.38
N ALA A 26 9.32 -8.37 -20.35
CA ALA A 26 10.32 -7.36 -20.71
C ALA A 26 11.56 -7.41 -19.79
N HIS A 27 11.36 -7.59 -18.47
CA HIS A 27 12.45 -7.67 -17.49
C HIS A 27 13.19 -9.01 -17.52
N ALA A 28 12.56 -10.08 -18.02
CA ALA A 28 13.18 -11.36 -18.27
C ALA A 28 13.89 -11.44 -19.64
N GLY A 29 13.74 -10.42 -20.50
CA GLY A 29 14.26 -10.45 -21.87
C GLY A 29 13.56 -11.46 -22.77
N LEU A 30 12.29 -11.78 -22.47
CA LEU A 30 11.46 -12.72 -23.20
C LEU A 30 10.43 -11.99 -24.05
N GLU A 31 10.04 -12.57 -25.18
CA GLU A 31 8.97 -12.02 -26.03
C GLU A 31 7.59 -12.17 -25.36
N SER A 32 7.39 -13.28 -24.64
CA SER A 32 6.16 -13.56 -23.90
C SER A 32 6.40 -14.45 -22.69
N VAL A 33 5.49 -14.40 -21.72
CA VAL A 33 5.44 -15.30 -20.56
C VAL A 33 4.01 -15.75 -20.30
N THR A 34 3.87 -16.87 -19.63
CA THR A 34 2.56 -17.43 -19.26
C THR A 34 2.44 -17.56 -17.74
N ALA A 35 1.21 -17.55 -17.22
CA ALA A 35 0.94 -17.79 -15.80
C ALA A 35 1.54 -19.12 -15.35
N GLY A 36 2.22 -19.12 -14.20
CA GLY A 36 2.90 -20.29 -13.65
C GLY A 36 4.33 -20.50 -14.14
N GLN A 37 4.78 -19.84 -15.21
CA GLN A 37 6.14 -19.91 -15.71
C GLN A 37 7.13 -19.37 -14.68
N LEU A 38 8.27 -20.06 -14.52
CA LEU A 38 9.40 -19.54 -13.72
C LEU A 38 10.32 -18.75 -14.64
N ILE A 39 10.62 -17.53 -14.23
CA ILE A 39 11.50 -16.61 -14.97
C ILE A 39 12.51 -15.99 -14.01
N GLU A 40 13.63 -15.53 -14.54
CA GLU A 40 14.53 -14.61 -13.87
C GLU A 40 14.35 -13.23 -14.49
N ALA A 41 14.12 -12.20 -13.66
CA ALA A 41 13.82 -10.85 -14.12
C ALA A 41 14.75 -9.82 -13.48
N LYS A 42 15.17 -8.84 -14.27
CA LYS A 42 15.95 -7.69 -13.82
C LYS A 42 15.11 -6.78 -12.94
N LEU A 43 15.77 -6.16 -11.96
CA LEU A 43 15.13 -5.28 -10.99
C LEU A 43 15.48 -3.82 -11.25
N ASP A 44 14.48 -2.93 -11.14
CA ASP A 44 14.68 -1.49 -11.24
C ASP A 44 14.83 -0.84 -9.88
N VAL A 45 14.15 -1.36 -8.85
CA VAL A 45 14.26 -0.88 -7.47
C VAL A 45 14.24 -2.05 -6.50
N VAL A 46 15.18 -2.04 -5.56
CA VAL A 46 15.26 -2.96 -4.42
C VAL A 46 15.19 -2.15 -3.13
N MET A 47 14.14 -2.37 -2.33
CA MET A 47 13.86 -1.54 -1.16
C MET A 47 13.84 -2.33 0.14
N ALA A 48 14.37 -1.71 1.22
CA ALA A 48 14.22 -2.21 2.58
C ALA A 48 14.10 -1.07 3.60
N ASN A 49 13.57 -1.40 4.77
CA ASN A 49 13.32 -0.47 5.88
C ASN A 49 14.17 -0.78 7.13
N ASP A 50 13.93 -0.05 8.22
CA ASP A 50 14.66 -0.19 9.49
C ASP A 50 14.33 -1.47 10.28
N ILE A 51 13.39 -2.30 9.81
CA ILE A 51 13.12 -3.64 10.36
C ILE A 51 13.83 -4.71 9.54
N THR A 52 13.64 -4.68 8.24
CA THR A 52 14.04 -5.75 7.32
C THR A 52 15.44 -5.54 6.75
N GLY A 53 15.87 -4.30 6.57
CA GLY A 53 17.22 -3.95 6.12
C GLY A 53 18.32 -4.50 7.02
N PRO A 54 18.26 -4.32 8.36
CA PRO A 54 19.26 -4.88 9.29
C PRO A 54 19.36 -6.41 9.22
N MET A 55 18.30 -7.11 8.82
CA MET A 55 18.31 -8.56 8.62
C MET A 55 18.88 -8.96 7.24
N ALA A 56 18.63 -8.15 6.22
CA ALA A 56 19.11 -8.40 4.86
C ALA A 56 20.63 -8.12 4.71
N VAL A 57 21.16 -7.09 5.36
CA VAL A 57 22.57 -6.67 5.24
C VAL A 57 23.57 -7.79 5.57
N PRO A 58 23.46 -8.56 6.66
CA PRO A 58 24.39 -9.67 6.94
C PRO A 58 24.32 -10.78 5.88
N VAL A 59 23.15 -11.02 5.31
CA VAL A 59 22.94 -12.02 4.23
C VAL A 59 23.58 -11.52 2.93
N PHE A 60 23.40 -10.23 2.62
CA PHE A 60 24.05 -9.58 1.47
C PHE A 60 25.56 -9.74 1.48
N TYR A 61 26.22 -9.48 2.64
CA TYR A 61 27.69 -9.62 2.76
C TYR A 61 28.19 -11.07 2.66
N GLN A 62 27.31 -12.07 2.70
CA GLN A 62 27.70 -13.45 2.39
C GLN A 62 27.73 -13.71 0.87
N MET A 63 27.10 -12.85 0.05
CA MET A 63 26.97 -13.01 -1.39
C MET A 63 27.82 -12.00 -2.17
N ALA A 64 27.94 -10.76 -1.68
CA ALA A 64 28.64 -9.70 -2.39
C ALA A 64 29.24 -8.65 -1.43
N ASP A 65 30.28 -7.95 -1.90
CA ASP A 65 30.88 -6.81 -1.20
C ASP A 65 30.25 -5.46 -1.57
N LYS A 66 29.62 -5.41 -2.77
CA LYS A 66 28.99 -4.19 -3.31
C LYS A 66 27.62 -4.50 -3.88
N VAL A 67 26.68 -3.55 -3.72
CA VAL A 67 25.38 -3.61 -4.37
C VAL A 67 25.53 -3.53 -5.89
N PHE A 68 24.63 -4.18 -6.62
CA PHE A 68 24.65 -4.20 -8.09
C PHE A 68 24.55 -2.79 -8.70
N ASP A 69 23.78 -1.92 -8.08
CA ASP A 69 23.62 -0.51 -8.48
C ASP A 69 23.20 0.33 -7.29
N LYS A 70 24.02 1.34 -6.93
CA LYS A 70 23.79 2.24 -5.80
C LYS A 70 22.57 3.17 -6.01
N ASP A 71 22.14 3.37 -7.24
CA ASP A 71 21.01 4.23 -7.61
C ASP A 71 19.67 3.48 -7.61
N LYS A 72 19.72 2.14 -7.54
CA LYS A 72 18.56 1.25 -7.55
C LYS A 72 18.26 0.58 -6.19
N VAL A 73 19.16 0.69 -5.23
CA VAL A 73 18.92 0.22 -3.86
C VAL A 73 18.48 1.37 -2.98
N VAL A 74 17.32 1.21 -2.33
CA VAL A 74 16.68 2.24 -1.50
C VAL A 74 16.51 1.75 -0.08
N LEU A 75 16.92 2.56 0.90
CA LEU A 75 16.72 2.26 2.32
C LEU A 75 15.94 3.39 3.01
N VAL A 76 14.86 3.03 3.67
CA VAL A 76 13.95 3.98 4.34
C VAL A 76 13.72 3.57 5.78
N PRO A 77 14.31 4.28 6.77
CA PRO A 77 13.95 4.08 8.18
C PRO A 77 12.63 4.79 8.49
N ASP A 78 11.50 4.07 8.53
CA ASP A 78 10.18 4.64 8.67
C ASP A 78 9.28 3.95 9.71
N HIS A 79 9.60 2.71 10.11
CA HIS A 79 8.74 1.94 11.00
C HIS A 79 8.91 2.34 12.47
N PHE A 80 10.17 2.48 12.94
CA PHE A 80 10.50 2.82 14.33
C PHE A 80 11.22 4.16 14.46
N THR A 81 11.04 5.03 13.50
CA THR A 81 11.68 6.33 13.40
C THR A 81 10.67 7.46 13.67
N PRO A 82 10.96 8.48 14.51
CA PRO A 82 12.14 8.58 15.39
C PRO A 82 12.26 7.38 16.33
N ASN A 83 13.50 6.93 16.58
CA ASN A 83 13.74 5.64 17.23
C ASN A 83 13.06 5.53 18.59
N LYS A 84 12.19 4.52 18.77
CA LYS A 84 11.39 4.30 19.97
C LYS A 84 12.16 3.71 21.14
N ASP A 85 13.26 3.02 20.87
CA ASP A 85 14.12 2.36 21.84
C ASP A 85 15.56 2.16 21.31
N ILE A 86 16.46 1.63 22.17
CA ILE A 86 17.87 1.40 21.82
C ILE A 86 17.99 0.44 20.63
N LYS A 87 17.21 -0.64 20.59
CA LYS A 87 17.26 -1.63 19.51
C LYS A 87 16.87 -1.02 18.16
N SER A 88 15.85 -0.19 18.14
CA SER A 88 15.45 0.55 16.94
C SER A 88 16.55 1.51 16.48
N ALA A 89 17.24 2.17 17.42
CA ALA A 89 18.36 3.06 17.11
C ALA A 89 19.56 2.29 16.52
N GLU A 90 19.84 1.10 17.02
CA GLU A 90 20.89 0.22 16.47
C GLU A 90 20.52 -0.27 15.06
N ASN A 91 19.26 -0.63 14.84
CA ASN A 91 18.76 -1.01 13.51
C ASN A 91 18.93 0.14 12.50
N SER A 92 18.46 1.35 12.85
CA SER A 92 18.61 2.52 11.98
C SER A 92 20.08 2.87 11.74
N LYS A 93 20.95 2.70 12.76
CA LYS A 93 22.40 2.87 12.61
C LYS A 93 22.98 1.87 11.60
N SER A 94 22.59 0.60 11.69
CA SER A 94 23.07 -0.46 10.78
C SER A 94 22.80 -0.13 9.31
N ILE A 95 21.55 0.22 8.97
CA ILE A 95 21.21 0.56 7.57
C ILE A 95 21.83 1.88 7.11
N ARG A 96 22.02 2.85 8.02
CA ARG A 96 22.74 4.10 7.75
C ARG A 96 24.20 3.83 7.40
N GLU A 97 24.88 2.98 8.17
CA GLU A 97 26.28 2.62 7.94
C GLU A 97 26.42 1.83 6.64
N PHE A 98 25.50 0.91 6.37
CA PHE A 98 25.46 0.19 5.10
C PHE A 98 25.24 1.15 3.92
N SER A 99 24.27 2.06 4.00
CA SER A 99 24.04 3.07 2.96
C SER A 99 25.27 3.90 2.65
N LYS A 100 26.00 4.34 3.69
CA LYS A 100 27.25 5.09 3.52
C LYS A 100 28.36 4.23 2.90
N CYS A 101 28.52 2.98 3.36
CA CYS A 101 29.53 2.06 2.84
C CYS A 101 29.28 1.74 1.36
N GLN A 102 28.03 1.54 0.96
CA GLN A 102 27.64 1.25 -0.41
C GLN A 102 27.47 2.51 -1.28
N CYS A 103 27.61 3.71 -0.69
CA CYS A 103 27.38 5.01 -1.34
C CYS A 103 25.99 5.11 -1.98
N LEU A 104 24.95 4.59 -1.33
CA LEU A 104 23.59 4.59 -1.87
C LEU A 104 23.08 6.01 -2.09
N THR A 105 22.46 6.25 -3.23
CA THR A 105 21.87 7.54 -3.59
C THR A 105 20.57 7.79 -2.80
N HIS A 106 19.84 6.73 -2.49
CA HIS A 106 18.52 6.81 -1.86
C HIS A 106 18.54 6.25 -0.43
N TYR A 107 18.78 7.13 0.54
CA TYR A 107 18.64 6.89 1.96
C TYR A 107 17.96 8.10 2.62
N PHE A 108 16.87 7.88 3.34
CA PHE A 108 16.03 8.95 3.87
C PHE A 108 16.10 9.02 5.40
N GLU A 109 17.06 9.77 5.93
CA GLU A 109 17.27 9.97 7.36
C GLU A 109 16.19 10.85 8.01
N ILE A 110 16.13 10.87 9.34
CA ILE A 110 15.26 11.77 10.12
C ILE A 110 15.40 13.21 9.61
N GLY A 111 14.26 13.87 9.38
CA GLY A 111 14.17 15.19 8.75
C GLY A 111 13.95 15.16 7.23
N GLN A 112 14.25 14.06 6.57
CA GLN A 112 13.89 13.76 5.18
C GLN A 112 12.96 12.55 5.08
N MET A 113 12.50 12.07 6.21
CA MET A 113 11.80 10.81 6.38
C MET A 113 10.37 10.85 5.79
N GLY A 114 9.90 9.70 5.50
CA GLY A 114 8.52 9.40 5.09
C GLY A 114 8.33 7.90 5.06
N ILE A 115 7.09 7.46 5.12
CA ILE A 115 6.77 6.05 4.97
C ILE A 115 7.19 5.61 3.55
N GLU A 116 7.94 4.52 3.44
CA GLU A 116 8.56 4.06 2.19
C GLU A 116 7.60 4.06 1.01
N HIS A 117 6.37 3.57 1.19
CA HIS A 117 5.37 3.50 0.12
C HIS A 117 4.71 4.84 -0.24
N ALA A 118 5.03 5.91 0.48
CA ALA A 118 4.62 7.27 0.13
C ALA A 118 5.81 8.09 -0.39
N ILE A 119 6.99 7.93 0.22
CA ILE A 119 8.16 8.76 -0.14
C ILE A 119 8.75 8.37 -1.50
N LEU A 120 8.75 7.09 -1.89
CA LEU A 120 9.31 6.67 -3.17
C LEU A 120 8.57 7.28 -4.36
N PRO A 121 7.21 7.22 -4.43
CA PRO A 121 6.45 7.94 -5.45
C PRO A 121 6.64 9.45 -5.39
N GLU A 122 6.62 10.04 -4.19
CA GLU A 122 6.79 11.49 -3.98
C GLU A 122 8.14 12.01 -4.47
N LYS A 123 9.19 11.17 -4.41
CA LYS A 123 10.55 11.49 -4.89
C LYS A 123 10.80 11.07 -6.33
N GLY A 124 9.80 10.53 -7.01
CA GLY A 124 9.93 10.07 -8.39
C GLY A 124 10.91 8.91 -8.58
N ILE A 125 11.14 8.11 -7.52
CA ILE A 125 12.06 6.97 -7.56
C ILE A 125 11.43 5.79 -8.31
N VAL A 126 10.10 5.71 -8.33
CA VAL A 126 9.32 4.65 -8.95
C VAL A 126 8.41 5.22 -10.04
N VAL A 127 8.34 4.55 -11.18
CA VAL A 127 7.54 4.95 -12.36
C VAL A 127 6.88 3.73 -13.02
N ALA A 128 6.05 3.98 -14.03
CA ALA A 128 5.35 2.92 -14.78
C ALA A 128 6.31 1.95 -15.46
N GLY A 129 5.92 0.68 -15.50
CA GLY A 129 6.60 -0.38 -16.22
C GLY A 129 7.83 -0.94 -15.53
N GLU A 130 8.20 -0.45 -14.35
CA GLU A 130 9.32 -0.97 -13.56
C GLU A 130 8.98 -2.30 -12.86
N CYS A 131 10.02 -3.09 -12.59
CA CYS A 131 9.99 -4.31 -11.76
C CYS A 131 10.64 -4.00 -10.40
N ILE A 132 9.83 -3.95 -9.34
CA ILE A 132 10.21 -3.46 -8.02
C ILE A 132 10.01 -4.53 -6.97
N ILE A 133 11.00 -4.74 -6.10
CA ILE A 133 10.87 -5.57 -4.91
C ILE A 133 11.14 -4.78 -3.65
N GLY A 134 10.44 -5.14 -2.59
CA GLY A 134 10.64 -4.57 -1.26
C GLY A 134 10.54 -5.63 -0.18
N ALA A 135 11.26 -5.42 0.92
CA ALA A 135 11.17 -6.27 2.10
C ALA A 135 9.96 -5.89 2.99
N ASP A 136 8.93 -5.31 2.39
CA ASP A 136 7.64 -5.03 3.02
C ASP A 136 6.51 -5.56 2.13
N SER A 137 5.48 -6.13 2.76
CA SER A 137 4.36 -6.73 2.02
C SER A 137 3.54 -5.71 1.22
N HIS A 138 3.53 -4.43 1.62
CA HIS A 138 2.80 -3.37 0.92
C HIS A 138 3.60 -2.72 -0.23
N THR A 139 4.73 -3.31 -0.63
CA THR A 139 5.48 -2.90 -1.83
C THR A 139 4.61 -2.90 -3.10
N CYS A 140 3.50 -3.65 -3.11
CA CYS A 140 2.50 -3.62 -4.19
C CYS A 140 1.89 -2.23 -4.45
N THR A 141 2.07 -1.27 -3.57
CA THR A 141 1.58 0.13 -3.69
C THR A 141 1.93 0.79 -5.02
N TYR A 142 3.11 0.51 -5.58
CA TYR A 142 3.59 1.20 -6.78
C TYR A 142 2.89 0.75 -8.07
N GLY A 143 2.08 -0.32 -7.99
CA GLY A 143 1.17 -0.68 -9.06
C GLY A 143 0.12 0.38 -9.39
N ALA A 144 -0.13 1.33 -8.48
CA ALA A 144 -0.93 2.52 -8.76
C ALA A 144 -0.36 3.40 -9.89
N LEU A 145 0.95 3.32 -10.15
CA LEU A 145 1.65 3.97 -11.26
C LEU A 145 1.81 3.06 -12.48
N GLY A 146 1.30 1.82 -12.44
CA GLY A 146 1.48 0.86 -13.55
C GLY A 146 2.83 0.12 -13.51
N ALA A 147 3.44 -0.05 -12.34
CA ALA A 147 4.63 -0.88 -12.11
C ALA A 147 4.23 -2.28 -11.62
N PHE A 148 5.03 -3.30 -11.95
CA PHE A 148 5.00 -4.56 -11.22
C PHE A 148 5.83 -4.40 -9.95
N SER A 149 5.17 -4.41 -8.82
CA SER A 149 5.81 -4.22 -7.52
C SER A 149 5.27 -5.23 -6.50
N THR A 150 6.17 -5.88 -5.75
CA THR A 150 5.78 -6.95 -4.83
C THR A 150 6.69 -7.04 -3.61
N GLY A 151 6.09 -7.44 -2.48
CA GLY A 151 6.84 -7.79 -1.28
C GLY A 151 7.49 -9.16 -1.40
N VAL A 152 8.73 -9.26 -0.90
CA VAL A 152 9.53 -10.50 -0.88
C VAL A 152 10.23 -10.66 0.48
N GLY A 153 10.84 -11.82 0.71
CA GLY A 153 11.58 -12.10 1.93
C GLY A 153 12.92 -11.36 2.02
N THR A 154 13.48 -11.26 3.22
CA THR A 154 14.75 -10.57 3.45
C THR A 154 15.93 -11.21 2.72
N THR A 155 15.91 -12.53 2.51
CA THR A 155 16.94 -13.24 1.71
C THR A 155 16.83 -12.84 0.24
N ASP A 156 15.61 -12.71 -0.29
CA ASP A 156 15.39 -12.29 -1.68
C ASP A 156 15.84 -10.83 -1.88
N ILE A 157 15.59 -9.96 -0.89
CA ILE A 157 16.11 -8.59 -0.92
C ILE A 157 17.64 -8.57 -0.93
N ALA A 158 18.30 -9.37 -0.10
CA ALA A 158 19.76 -9.47 -0.10
C ALA A 158 20.29 -9.96 -1.46
N THR A 159 19.62 -10.94 -2.08
CA THR A 159 19.93 -11.40 -3.44
C THR A 159 19.75 -10.29 -4.46
N GLY A 160 18.58 -9.60 -4.44
CA GLY A 160 18.31 -8.48 -5.33
C GLY A 160 19.31 -7.35 -5.20
N MET A 161 19.74 -6.99 -3.97
CA MET A 161 20.80 -6.00 -3.73
C MET A 161 22.15 -6.43 -4.32
N ALA A 162 22.46 -7.73 -4.30
CA ALA A 162 23.72 -8.26 -4.78
C ALA A 162 23.75 -8.40 -6.30
N THR A 163 22.67 -8.89 -6.91
CA THR A 163 22.65 -9.33 -8.33
C THR A 163 21.90 -8.37 -9.25
N GLY A 164 20.92 -7.64 -8.74
CA GLY A 164 19.99 -6.85 -9.56
C GLY A 164 18.95 -7.69 -10.29
N GLU A 165 18.82 -8.97 -9.93
CA GLU A 165 17.91 -9.93 -10.56
C GLU A 165 17.22 -10.76 -9.47
N LEU A 166 16.01 -11.25 -9.77
CA LEU A 166 15.31 -12.20 -8.93
C LEU A 166 14.45 -13.12 -9.80
N TRP A 167 14.26 -14.36 -9.36
CA TRP A 167 13.35 -15.27 -10.00
C TRP A 167 11.90 -15.04 -9.53
N PHE A 168 10.96 -15.20 -10.44
CA PHE A 168 9.53 -15.10 -10.18
C PHE A 168 8.78 -16.26 -10.81
N LYS A 169 7.76 -16.73 -10.13
CA LYS A 169 6.68 -17.46 -10.78
C LYS A 169 5.70 -16.43 -11.31
N VAL A 170 5.47 -16.37 -12.60
CA VAL A 170 4.55 -15.43 -13.23
C VAL A 170 3.13 -15.62 -12.65
N PRO A 171 2.50 -14.60 -12.04
CA PRO A 171 1.14 -14.74 -11.50
C PRO A 171 0.11 -14.80 -12.63
N SER A 172 -1.00 -15.52 -12.41
CA SER A 172 -2.23 -15.27 -13.15
C SER A 172 -2.88 -13.96 -12.69
N ALA A 173 -3.97 -13.53 -13.31
CA ALA A 173 -4.58 -12.26 -12.99
C ALA A 173 -6.10 -12.34 -12.82
N ILE A 174 -6.63 -11.42 -11.99
CA ILE A 174 -8.05 -11.08 -11.91
C ILE A 174 -8.22 -9.66 -12.45
N LYS A 175 -9.18 -9.47 -13.35
CA LYS A 175 -9.51 -8.17 -13.94
C LYS A 175 -10.64 -7.52 -13.16
N PHE A 176 -10.39 -6.35 -12.58
CA PHE A 176 -11.39 -5.53 -11.91
C PHE A 176 -11.80 -4.38 -12.82
N VAL A 177 -13.03 -4.41 -13.30
CA VAL A 177 -13.60 -3.37 -14.18
C VAL A 177 -14.34 -2.37 -13.31
N LEU A 178 -13.75 -1.20 -13.09
CA LEU A 178 -14.34 -0.13 -12.30
C LEU A 178 -15.16 0.79 -13.21
N THR A 179 -16.43 1.01 -12.84
CA THR A 179 -17.35 1.87 -13.61
C THR A 179 -18.00 2.92 -12.70
N GLY A 180 -18.50 4.00 -13.29
CA GLY A 180 -19.22 5.03 -12.57
C GLY A 180 -18.32 5.92 -11.70
N LYS A 181 -18.91 6.61 -10.71
CA LYS A 181 -18.23 7.57 -9.84
C LYS A 181 -18.53 7.28 -8.38
N PRO A 182 -17.53 7.32 -7.48
CA PRO A 182 -17.73 7.18 -6.04
C PRO A 182 -18.71 8.22 -5.49
N GLY A 183 -19.54 7.81 -4.52
CA GLY A 183 -20.41 8.71 -3.77
C GLY A 183 -19.62 9.63 -2.83
N LYS A 184 -20.33 10.62 -2.23
CA LYS A 184 -19.76 11.44 -1.16
C LYS A 184 -19.27 10.53 -0.02
N TYR A 185 -18.11 10.84 0.56
CA TYR A 185 -17.48 10.09 1.66
C TYR A 185 -17.05 8.64 1.28
N VAL A 186 -16.93 8.32 0.00
CA VAL A 186 -16.35 7.07 -0.48
C VAL A 186 -14.97 7.34 -1.07
N SER A 187 -13.97 6.65 -0.57
CA SER A 187 -12.57 6.76 -0.96
C SER A 187 -12.04 5.44 -1.52
N GLY A 188 -10.80 5.43 -1.98
CA GLY A 188 -10.10 4.21 -2.39
C GLY A 188 -10.06 3.14 -1.28
N LYS A 189 -10.07 3.57 0.01
CA LYS A 189 -10.16 2.66 1.16
C LYS A 189 -11.46 1.88 1.17
N ASP A 190 -12.58 2.56 0.98
CA ASP A 190 -13.91 1.93 0.97
C ASP A 190 -14.04 0.96 -0.21
N ILE A 191 -13.50 1.35 -1.37
CA ILE A 191 -13.52 0.53 -2.58
C ILE A 191 -12.72 -0.75 -2.39
N ILE A 192 -11.49 -0.66 -1.88
CA ILE A 192 -10.67 -1.88 -1.70
C ILE A 192 -11.20 -2.76 -0.58
N LEU A 193 -11.75 -2.22 0.51
CA LEU A 193 -12.40 -3.00 1.55
C LEU A 193 -13.66 -3.70 1.02
N HIS A 194 -14.44 -3.02 0.16
CA HIS A 194 -15.58 -3.64 -0.53
C HIS A 194 -15.12 -4.80 -1.42
N ILE A 195 -14.04 -4.64 -2.18
CA ILE A 195 -13.48 -5.70 -3.03
C ILE A 195 -13.01 -6.88 -2.19
N ILE A 196 -12.21 -6.64 -1.13
CA ILE A 196 -11.72 -7.70 -0.24
C ILE A 196 -12.89 -8.40 0.46
N GLY A 197 -13.91 -7.67 0.87
CA GLY A 197 -15.13 -8.24 1.44
C GLY A 197 -15.89 -9.15 0.46
N LYS A 198 -15.82 -8.85 -0.84
CA LYS A 198 -16.47 -9.62 -1.90
C LYS A 198 -15.72 -10.89 -2.29
N ILE A 199 -14.37 -10.81 -2.44
CA ILE A 199 -13.56 -11.94 -2.91
C ILE A 199 -12.88 -12.74 -1.79
N GLY A 200 -12.84 -12.19 -0.56
CA GLY A 200 -12.12 -12.78 0.58
C GLY A 200 -10.65 -12.38 0.65
N VAL A 201 -10.02 -12.71 1.77
CA VAL A 201 -8.59 -12.40 2.03
C VAL A 201 -7.62 -13.30 1.25
N ASP A 202 -8.10 -14.34 0.61
CA ASP A 202 -7.38 -15.30 -0.22
C ASP A 202 -7.89 -15.35 -1.67
N GLY A 203 -8.89 -14.53 -2.03
CA GLY A 203 -9.53 -14.52 -3.36
C GLY A 203 -8.56 -14.22 -4.51
N ALA A 204 -7.52 -13.44 -4.25
CA ALA A 204 -6.47 -13.13 -5.22
C ALA A 204 -5.12 -13.80 -4.86
N LEU A 205 -5.13 -14.92 -4.12
CA LEU A 205 -3.91 -15.57 -3.64
C LEU A 205 -2.94 -15.86 -4.80
N TYR A 206 -1.74 -15.24 -4.70
CA TYR A 206 -0.67 -15.31 -5.69
C TYR A 206 -1.04 -14.78 -7.08
N LYS A 207 -2.06 -13.96 -7.23
CA LYS A 207 -2.50 -13.39 -8.50
C LYS A 207 -2.11 -11.91 -8.61
N SER A 208 -2.19 -11.36 -9.81
CA SER A 208 -2.21 -9.92 -10.06
C SER A 208 -3.67 -9.42 -10.03
N MET A 209 -3.94 -8.35 -9.31
CA MET A 209 -5.20 -7.63 -9.39
C MET A 209 -5.04 -6.47 -10.38
N GLU A 210 -5.66 -6.57 -11.56
CA GLU A 210 -5.56 -5.55 -12.61
C GLU A 210 -6.80 -4.67 -12.63
N PHE A 211 -6.63 -3.37 -12.33
CA PHE A 211 -7.71 -2.40 -12.25
C PHE A 211 -7.82 -1.64 -13.56
N VAL A 212 -8.99 -1.73 -14.21
CA VAL A 212 -9.32 -1.12 -15.49
C VAL A 212 -10.72 -0.49 -15.46
N GLY A 213 -11.14 0.13 -16.54
CA GLY A 213 -12.48 0.72 -16.70
C GLY A 213 -12.50 2.24 -16.58
N ASP A 214 -13.60 2.85 -17.00
CA ASP A 214 -13.79 4.30 -17.07
C ASP A 214 -13.93 4.95 -15.68
N GLY A 215 -14.33 4.18 -14.67
CA GLY A 215 -14.42 4.62 -13.28
C GLY A 215 -13.07 5.06 -12.69
N ILE A 216 -11.93 4.54 -13.23
CA ILE A 216 -10.59 4.92 -12.76
C ILE A 216 -10.34 6.42 -12.89
N ALA A 217 -10.84 7.05 -13.94
CA ALA A 217 -10.71 8.49 -14.14
C ALA A 217 -11.35 9.33 -13.01
N ASN A 218 -12.26 8.74 -12.22
CA ASN A 218 -12.89 9.39 -11.07
C ASN A 218 -12.13 9.19 -9.75
N LEU A 219 -11.09 8.35 -9.74
CA LEU A 219 -10.23 8.13 -8.58
C LEU A 219 -9.04 9.08 -8.59
N SER A 220 -8.68 9.59 -7.43
CA SER A 220 -7.41 10.31 -7.26
C SER A 220 -6.23 9.34 -7.30
N MET A 221 -5.02 9.87 -7.41
CA MET A 221 -3.81 9.03 -7.26
C MET A 221 -3.71 8.45 -5.84
N ASP A 222 -4.10 9.22 -4.82
CA ASP A 222 -4.09 8.76 -3.43
C ASP A 222 -5.06 7.59 -3.21
N ASP A 223 -6.25 7.61 -3.84
CA ASP A 223 -7.18 6.47 -3.85
C ASP A 223 -6.56 5.23 -4.50
N ARG A 224 -5.89 5.40 -5.66
CA ARG A 224 -5.23 4.29 -6.37
C ARG A 224 -4.08 3.70 -5.58
N PHE A 225 -3.25 4.53 -4.93
CA PHE A 225 -2.20 4.08 -4.03
C PHE A 225 -2.76 3.26 -2.86
N THR A 226 -3.87 3.70 -2.28
CA THR A 226 -4.57 2.96 -1.21
C THR A 226 -5.04 1.58 -1.69
N MET A 227 -5.67 1.52 -2.87
CA MET A 227 -6.18 0.26 -3.43
C MET A 227 -5.05 -0.69 -3.81
N ALA A 228 -4.00 -0.21 -4.49
CA ALA A 228 -2.83 -1.01 -4.82
C ALA A 228 -2.10 -1.51 -3.56
N ASN A 229 -1.95 -0.65 -2.53
CA ASN A 229 -1.36 -0.99 -1.23
C ASN A 229 -2.06 -2.19 -0.59
N MET A 230 -3.39 -2.21 -0.60
CA MET A 230 -4.18 -3.25 0.07
C MET A 230 -4.48 -4.47 -0.82
N ALA A 231 -3.93 -4.58 -2.01
CA ALA A 231 -4.07 -5.78 -2.85
C ALA A 231 -3.52 -7.04 -2.15
N ILE A 232 -2.44 -6.89 -1.38
CA ILE A 232 -1.87 -7.99 -0.59
C ILE A 232 -2.84 -8.53 0.45
N GLU A 233 -3.80 -7.73 0.93
CA GLU A 233 -4.81 -8.16 1.90
C GLU A 233 -5.88 -9.10 1.30
N ALA A 234 -5.91 -9.21 -0.03
CA ALA A 234 -6.63 -10.26 -0.77
C ALA A 234 -5.72 -11.43 -1.17
N GLY A 235 -4.45 -11.46 -0.72
CA GLY A 235 -3.45 -12.47 -1.06
C GLY A 235 -2.70 -12.20 -2.37
N ALA A 236 -2.93 -11.07 -3.04
CA ALA A 236 -2.34 -10.75 -4.34
C ALA A 236 -0.82 -10.51 -4.27
N LYS A 237 -0.13 -10.79 -5.37
CA LYS A 237 1.28 -10.41 -5.55
C LYS A 237 1.44 -8.93 -5.82
N ASN A 238 0.50 -8.35 -6.56
CA ASN A 238 0.44 -6.91 -6.83
C ASN A 238 -1.00 -6.47 -7.15
N GLY A 239 -1.24 -5.16 -7.01
CA GLY A 239 -2.43 -4.50 -7.55
C GLY A 239 -1.98 -3.43 -8.53
N ILE A 240 -2.32 -3.58 -9.82
CA ILE A 240 -1.82 -2.71 -10.88
C ILE A 240 -2.96 -1.97 -11.57
N PHE A 241 -2.77 -0.68 -11.80
CA PHE A 241 -3.72 0.18 -12.50
C PHE A 241 -3.27 0.44 -13.93
N ILE A 242 -4.24 0.56 -14.83
CA ILE A 242 -3.97 1.14 -16.15
C ILE A 242 -3.46 2.57 -15.98
N VAL A 243 -2.42 2.91 -16.72
CA VAL A 243 -1.84 4.26 -16.71
C VAL A 243 -2.70 5.16 -17.59
N ASP A 244 -3.35 6.14 -16.97
CA ASP A 244 -4.12 7.19 -17.63
C ASP A 244 -3.44 8.56 -17.49
N GLU A 245 -4.08 9.62 -17.99
CA GLU A 245 -3.58 10.98 -17.94
C GLU A 245 -3.24 11.46 -16.52
N LYS A 246 -4.00 11.03 -15.48
CA LYS A 246 -3.69 11.38 -14.08
C LYS A 246 -2.41 10.73 -13.60
N ALA A 247 -2.20 9.45 -13.90
CA ALA A 247 -0.98 8.75 -13.52
C ALA A 247 0.24 9.30 -14.28
N GLU A 248 0.08 9.61 -15.58
CA GLU A 248 1.13 10.28 -16.34
C GLU A 248 1.47 11.66 -15.79
N THR A 249 0.47 12.48 -15.46
CA THR A 249 0.66 13.80 -14.87
C THR A 249 1.42 13.68 -13.55
N TYR A 250 0.99 12.77 -12.67
CA TYR A 250 1.66 12.52 -11.41
C TYR A 250 3.14 12.16 -11.61
N MET A 251 3.44 11.24 -12.53
CA MET A 251 4.83 10.84 -12.81
C MET A 251 5.66 12.00 -13.36
N LYS A 252 5.12 12.80 -14.30
CA LYS A 252 5.80 13.97 -14.87
C LYS A 252 6.08 15.08 -13.83
N GLU A 253 5.22 15.22 -12.82
CA GLU A 253 5.41 16.21 -11.74
C GLU A 253 6.47 15.77 -10.71
N HIS A 254 6.74 14.45 -10.59
CA HIS A 254 7.58 13.90 -9.53
C HIS A 254 8.88 13.29 -10.05
N SER A 255 8.98 12.90 -11.32
CA SER A 255 10.12 12.17 -11.87
C SER A 255 10.55 12.69 -13.23
N GLU A 256 11.87 12.69 -13.44
CA GLU A 256 12.48 12.90 -14.77
C GLU A 256 12.87 11.56 -15.44
N LYS A 257 12.58 10.42 -14.80
CA LYS A 257 12.87 9.09 -15.34
C LYS A 257 12.03 8.82 -16.60
N GLU A 258 12.64 8.22 -17.59
CA GLU A 258 11.88 7.59 -18.68
C GLU A 258 11.09 6.40 -18.14
N TYR A 259 9.88 6.21 -18.64
CA TYR A 259 9.02 5.09 -18.23
C TYR A 259 8.32 4.47 -19.42
N LYS A 260 7.88 3.24 -19.27
CA LYS A 260 7.14 2.51 -20.29
C LYS A 260 5.77 2.07 -19.76
N VAL A 261 4.72 2.43 -20.49
CA VAL A 261 3.36 2.01 -20.18
C VAL A 261 3.07 0.67 -20.85
N TYR A 262 2.57 -0.28 -20.08
CA TYR A 262 2.10 -1.57 -20.57
C TYR A 262 0.60 -1.66 -20.42
N ILE A 263 -0.08 -2.06 -21.50
CA ILE A 263 -1.52 -2.28 -21.56
C ILE A 263 -1.72 -3.75 -21.88
N ALA A 264 -2.67 -4.40 -21.22
CA ALA A 264 -3.00 -5.81 -21.51
C ALA A 264 -3.48 -5.95 -22.96
N ASP A 265 -3.20 -7.10 -23.57
CA ASP A 265 -3.72 -7.43 -24.89
C ASP A 265 -5.25 -7.64 -24.82
N GLU A 266 -5.94 -7.46 -25.93
CA GLU A 266 -7.40 -7.62 -25.98
C GLU A 266 -7.82 -9.06 -25.68
N ASP A 267 -7.00 -10.04 -26.06
CA ASP A 267 -7.16 -11.47 -25.85
C ASP A 267 -6.41 -11.99 -24.62
N ALA A 268 -5.94 -11.10 -23.72
CA ALA A 268 -5.32 -11.50 -22.47
C ALA A 268 -6.27 -12.33 -21.59
N GLU A 269 -5.78 -13.44 -21.07
CA GLU A 269 -6.56 -14.33 -20.21
C GLU A 269 -6.52 -13.90 -18.75
N TYR A 270 -7.70 -13.94 -18.11
CA TYR A 270 -7.88 -13.66 -16.68
C TYR A 270 -8.62 -14.83 -16.03
N ASP A 271 -8.23 -15.18 -14.81
CA ASP A 271 -8.92 -16.21 -14.02
C ASP A 271 -10.37 -15.82 -13.72
N GLU A 272 -10.59 -14.51 -13.53
CA GLU A 272 -11.90 -13.94 -13.22
C GLU A 272 -11.96 -12.47 -13.70
N VAL A 273 -13.17 -12.04 -14.08
CA VAL A 273 -13.50 -10.64 -14.36
C VAL A 273 -14.53 -10.18 -13.34
N VAL A 274 -14.21 -9.17 -12.55
CA VAL A 274 -15.07 -8.65 -11.47
C VAL A 274 -15.47 -7.22 -11.81
N GLU A 275 -16.76 -6.98 -12.00
CA GLU A 275 -17.29 -5.64 -12.21
C GLU A 275 -17.64 -4.96 -10.89
N ILE A 276 -17.21 -3.70 -10.73
CA ILE A 276 -17.48 -2.86 -9.57
C ILE A 276 -18.04 -1.51 -10.03
N ASP A 277 -19.31 -1.29 -9.74
CA ASP A 277 -19.98 0.00 -9.93
C ASP A 277 -19.69 0.90 -8.72
N LEU A 278 -18.78 1.86 -8.90
CA LEU A 278 -18.32 2.78 -7.84
C LEU A 278 -19.48 3.60 -7.24
N SER A 279 -20.54 3.82 -7.99
CA SER A 279 -21.71 4.57 -7.50
C SER A 279 -22.53 3.81 -6.45
N LYS A 280 -22.32 2.49 -6.35
CA LYS A 280 -22.98 1.61 -5.39
C LYS A 280 -22.14 1.29 -4.17
N VAL A 281 -20.84 1.64 -4.18
CA VAL A 281 -19.98 1.46 -3.04
C VAL A 281 -20.38 2.44 -1.94
N ARG A 282 -20.48 1.94 -0.72
CA ARG A 282 -20.79 2.74 0.47
C ARG A 282 -19.55 2.83 1.37
N PRO A 283 -19.46 3.84 2.24
CA PRO A 283 -18.43 3.84 3.28
C PRO A 283 -18.42 2.49 4.01
N THR A 284 -17.23 1.90 4.14
CA THR A 284 -17.07 0.48 4.52
C THR A 284 -16.15 0.37 5.73
N VAL A 285 -16.51 -0.53 6.65
CA VAL A 285 -15.73 -0.83 7.86
C VAL A 285 -15.38 -2.32 7.86
N ALA A 286 -14.10 -2.65 7.95
CA ALA A 286 -13.68 -4.04 8.14
C ALA A 286 -13.54 -4.35 9.64
N PHE A 287 -14.29 -5.34 10.08
CA PHE A 287 -14.35 -5.77 11.48
C PHE A 287 -13.15 -6.66 11.84
N PRO A 288 -12.76 -6.72 13.13
CA PRO A 288 -11.71 -7.63 13.60
C PRO A 288 -12.06 -9.09 13.26
N HIS A 289 -11.13 -9.96 12.93
CA HIS A 289 -9.66 -9.79 12.87
C HIS A 289 -9.14 -10.02 11.44
N LEU A 290 -9.97 -9.75 10.42
CA LEU A 290 -9.61 -9.89 9.00
C LEU A 290 -10.17 -8.72 8.20
N PRO A 291 -9.40 -8.18 7.22
CA PRO A 291 -9.89 -7.12 6.33
C PRO A 291 -11.13 -7.55 5.51
N GLY A 292 -11.30 -8.85 5.26
CA GLY A 292 -12.48 -9.41 4.59
C GLY A 292 -13.78 -9.36 5.39
N ASN A 293 -13.73 -9.09 6.70
CA ASN A 293 -14.94 -8.91 7.54
C ASN A 293 -15.58 -7.53 7.30
N ALA A 294 -15.74 -7.15 6.04
CA ALA A 294 -16.24 -5.85 5.63
C ALA A 294 -17.76 -5.74 5.78
N LYS A 295 -18.22 -4.60 6.31
CA LYS A 295 -19.62 -4.20 6.38
C LYS A 295 -19.74 -2.77 5.89
N THR A 296 -20.83 -2.48 5.19
CA THR A 296 -21.18 -1.10 4.84
C THR A 296 -21.54 -0.32 6.12
N ILE A 297 -21.34 0.97 6.10
CA ILE A 297 -21.72 1.82 7.24
C ILE A 297 -23.23 1.75 7.53
N ASP A 298 -24.05 1.52 6.50
CA ASP A 298 -25.50 1.34 6.63
C ASP A 298 -25.86 0.04 7.37
N GLU A 299 -25.04 -1.00 7.28
CA GLU A 299 -25.20 -2.24 8.06
C GLU A 299 -24.73 -2.02 9.51
N VAL A 300 -23.64 -1.29 9.71
CA VAL A 300 -23.12 -0.96 11.04
C VAL A 300 -24.13 -0.13 11.84
N GLU A 301 -24.82 0.79 11.21
CA GLU A 301 -25.86 1.62 11.85
C GLU A 301 -27.08 0.84 12.35
N LYS A 302 -27.29 -0.39 11.86
CA LYS A 302 -28.37 -1.27 12.35
C LYS A 302 -27.97 -2.09 13.57
N MET A 303 -26.68 -2.05 13.94
CA MET A 303 -26.13 -2.73 15.09
C MET A 303 -26.16 -1.84 16.32
N GLU A 304 -25.98 -2.43 17.52
CA GLU A 304 -25.71 -1.65 18.72
C GLU A 304 -24.44 -0.81 18.54
N PRO A 305 -24.43 0.48 19.00
CA PRO A 305 -23.27 1.35 18.84
C PRO A 305 -21.98 0.75 19.39
N ILE A 306 -20.98 0.62 18.54
CA ILE A 306 -19.67 0.09 18.91
C ILE A 306 -18.81 1.25 19.41
N LYS A 307 -18.74 1.42 20.73
CA LYS A 307 -17.85 2.40 21.37
C LYS A 307 -16.39 2.13 21.04
N ILE A 308 -15.62 3.19 20.90
CA ILE A 308 -14.20 3.13 20.56
C ILE A 308 -13.36 3.93 21.55
N ASP A 309 -12.11 3.56 21.72
CA ASP A 309 -11.15 4.18 22.63
C ASP A 309 -10.09 4.99 21.87
N GLN A 310 -9.85 4.65 20.61
CA GLN A 310 -8.79 5.24 19.80
C GLN A 310 -9.18 5.36 18.32
N VAL A 311 -8.64 6.39 17.68
CA VAL A 311 -8.66 6.55 16.22
C VAL A 311 -7.25 6.80 15.73
N VAL A 312 -6.87 6.16 14.62
CA VAL A 312 -5.60 6.40 13.94
C VAL A 312 -5.87 6.77 12.48
N ILE A 313 -5.41 7.95 12.07
CA ILE A 313 -5.50 8.47 10.70
C ILE A 313 -4.07 8.60 10.18
N GLY A 314 -3.74 7.86 9.13
CA GLY A 314 -2.40 7.85 8.56
C GLY A 314 -2.01 6.52 7.96
N SER A 315 -0.72 6.17 8.04
CA SER A 315 -0.04 5.01 7.49
C SER A 315 0.25 5.12 5.98
N CYS A 316 0.95 4.13 5.43
CA CYS A 316 1.22 4.04 3.98
C CYS A 316 -0.06 3.97 3.14
N THR A 317 -1.18 3.55 3.75
CA THR A 317 -2.47 3.44 3.11
C THR A 317 -3.14 4.81 2.95
N ASN A 318 -3.33 5.54 4.07
CA ASN A 318 -4.15 6.76 4.13
C ASN A 318 -3.47 7.88 4.93
N GLY A 319 -2.20 8.13 4.67
CA GLY A 319 -1.45 9.26 5.23
C GLY A 319 -1.09 10.33 4.20
N ARG A 320 -1.66 10.27 2.99
CA ARG A 320 -1.39 11.22 1.91
C ARG A 320 -2.21 12.48 2.05
N MET A 321 -1.94 13.45 1.19
CA MET A 321 -2.50 14.80 1.35
C MET A 321 -4.02 14.84 1.25
N GLU A 322 -4.60 14.06 0.34
CA GLU A 322 -6.05 13.98 0.20
C GLU A 322 -6.72 13.34 1.43
N ASP A 323 -6.10 12.32 2.01
CA ASP A 323 -6.58 11.68 3.24
C ASP A 323 -6.63 12.69 4.41
N MET A 324 -5.57 13.51 4.54
CA MET A 324 -5.51 14.56 5.55
C MET A 324 -6.61 15.61 5.33
N ARG A 325 -6.83 16.05 4.09
CA ARG A 325 -7.90 17.00 3.75
C ARG A 325 -9.29 16.43 4.04
N ARG A 326 -9.54 15.18 3.66
CA ARG A 326 -10.83 14.50 3.90
C ARG A 326 -11.13 14.35 5.39
N ALA A 327 -10.17 13.89 6.19
CA ALA A 327 -10.33 13.78 7.64
C ALA A 327 -10.52 15.15 8.31
N ALA A 328 -9.72 16.14 7.94
CA ALA A 328 -9.83 17.50 8.47
C ALA A 328 -11.16 18.16 8.12
N ALA A 329 -11.71 17.90 6.93
CA ALA A 329 -13.00 18.44 6.52
C ALA A 329 -14.14 17.95 7.42
N VAL A 330 -14.09 16.68 7.84
CA VAL A 330 -15.08 16.11 8.79
C VAL A 330 -14.88 16.66 10.21
N LEU A 331 -13.63 16.82 10.65
CA LEU A 331 -13.30 17.30 12.01
C LEU A 331 -13.47 18.81 12.19
N LYS A 332 -13.50 19.59 11.10
CA LYS A 332 -13.53 21.05 11.17
C LYS A 332 -14.75 21.57 11.93
N GLY A 333 -14.49 22.34 12.99
CA GLY A 333 -15.53 22.89 13.85
C GLY A 333 -16.10 21.93 14.90
N HIS A 334 -15.62 20.69 14.92
CA HIS A 334 -16.02 19.68 15.89
C HIS A 334 -14.93 19.43 16.94
N LYS A 335 -15.30 18.72 18.00
CA LYS A 335 -14.38 18.20 19.01
C LYS A 335 -14.42 16.68 19.00
N VAL A 336 -13.28 16.06 19.20
CA VAL A 336 -13.16 14.63 19.46
C VAL A 336 -13.90 14.29 20.76
N HIS A 337 -14.57 13.14 20.78
CA HIS A 337 -15.25 12.65 21.97
C HIS A 337 -14.25 12.51 23.15
N PRO A 338 -14.60 12.94 24.38
CA PRO A 338 -13.66 12.97 25.51
C PRO A 338 -13.04 11.62 25.85
N ASP A 339 -13.71 10.51 25.54
CA ASP A 339 -13.21 9.15 25.79
C ASP A 339 -12.36 8.60 24.64
N VAL A 340 -12.12 9.35 23.56
CA VAL A 340 -11.39 8.88 22.37
C VAL A 340 -10.07 9.60 22.20
N ARG A 341 -8.99 8.86 22.02
CA ARG A 341 -7.68 9.38 21.61
C ARG A 341 -7.57 9.34 20.09
N VAL A 342 -7.17 10.45 19.47
CA VAL A 342 -6.96 10.50 18.02
C VAL A 342 -5.51 10.80 17.70
N MET A 343 -4.91 9.97 16.88
CA MET A 343 -3.58 10.20 16.32
C MET A 343 -3.67 10.38 14.82
N VAL A 344 -3.05 11.47 14.36
CA VAL A 344 -2.93 11.80 12.95
C VAL A 344 -1.44 11.75 12.58
N ILE A 345 -1.11 10.98 11.54
CA ILE A 345 0.27 10.72 11.12
C ILE A 345 0.36 10.94 9.61
N PRO A 346 0.87 12.09 9.15
CA PRO A 346 1.11 12.34 7.72
C PRO A 346 2.19 11.39 7.20
N ALA A 347 2.09 10.99 5.93
CA ALA A 347 2.98 9.95 5.40
C ALA A 347 4.42 10.42 5.12
N THR A 348 4.64 11.72 4.88
CA THR A 348 5.97 12.28 4.57
C THR A 348 6.16 13.67 5.19
N GLN A 349 7.40 14.11 5.28
CA GLN A 349 7.73 15.47 5.72
C GLN A 349 7.14 16.55 4.78
N LYS A 350 7.05 16.27 3.46
CA LYS A 350 6.42 17.18 2.50
C LYS A 350 4.93 17.33 2.79
N ILE A 351 4.23 16.21 3.02
CA ILE A 351 2.81 16.21 3.39
C ILE A 351 2.61 16.92 4.73
N TYR A 352 3.52 16.70 5.70
CA TYR A 352 3.47 17.40 7.00
C TYR A 352 3.53 18.91 6.80
N LEU A 353 4.49 19.39 5.99
CA LEU A 353 4.63 20.81 5.70
C LEU A 353 3.37 21.36 4.99
N GLN A 354 2.83 20.65 4.00
CA GLN A 354 1.60 21.05 3.33
C GLN A 354 0.40 21.13 4.29
N CYS A 355 0.30 20.17 5.25
CA CYS A 355 -0.73 20.24 6.29
C CYS A 355 -0.61 21.49 7.17
N ILE A 356 0.61 21.97 7.43
CA ILE A 356 0.85 23.24 8.14
C ILE A 356 0.39 24.42 7.27
N GLU A 357 0.83 24.46 6.03
CA GLU A 357 0.53 25.55 5.07
C GLU A 357 -0.97 25.69 4.79
N GLU A 358 -1.70 24.58 4.70
CA GLU A 358 -3.16 24.55 4.50
C GLU A 358 -3.96 24.74 5.81
N GLY A 359 -3.29 24.87 6.98
CA GLY A 359 -3.95 25.03 8.27
C GLY A 359 -4.62 23.77 8.81
N LEU A 360 -4.37 22.60 8.20
CA LEU A 360 -4.97 21.32 8.63
C LEU A 360 -4.46 20.89 10.00
N VAL A 361 -3.18 21.15 10.30
CA VAL A 361 -2.61 20.88 11.63
C VAL A 361 -3.37 21.61 12.71
N THR A 362 -3.69 22.90 12.50
CA THR A 362 -4.51 23.68 13.43
C THR A 362 -5.89 23.05 13.59
N THR A 363 -6.55 22.66 12.49
CA THR A 363 -7.85 22.00 12.53
C THR A 363 -7.82 20.71 13.37
N PHE A 364 -6.82 19.85 13.18
CA PHE A 364 -6.67 18.63 13.97
C PHE A 364 -6.43 18.90 15.44
N ILE A 365 -5.53 19.82 15.77
CA ILE A 365 -5.21 20.17 17.17
C ILE A 365 -6.41 20.81 17.85
N GLU A 366 -7.10 21.74 17.20
CA GLU A 366 -8.32 22.34 17.73
C GLU A 366 -9.43 21.32 17.94
N ALA A 367 -9.54 20.31 17.08
CA ALA A 367 -10.48 19.20 17.28
C ALA A 367 -10.11 18.32 18.51
N GLY A 368 -8.87 18.33 18.96
CA GLY A 368 -8.37 17.51 20.08
C GLY A 368 -7.56 16.30 19.65
N CYS A 369 -7.04 16.30 18.41
CA CYS A 369 -6.17 15.24 17.91
C CYS A 369 -4.70 15.50 18.27
N ALA A 370 -3.91 14.44 18.43
CA ALA A 370 -2.45 14.49 18.42
C ALA A 370 -1.94 14.38 16.98
N PHE A 371 -1.33 15.45 16.48
CA PHE A 371 -0.68 15.45 15.16
C PHE A 371 0.80 15.10 15.31
N ASN A 372 1.26 14.06 14.59
CA ASN A 372 2.55 13.44 14.82
C ASN A 372 3.50 13.58 13.62
N THR A 373 4.77 13.29 13.84
CA THR A 373 5.78 13.19 12.77
C THR A 373 5.52 11.99 11.86
N PRO A 374 5.89 12.04 10.57
CA PRO A 374 5.78 10.91 9.67
C PRO A 374 6.43 9.64 10.22
N SER A 375 5.67 8.57 10.25
CA SER A 375 6.09 7.25 10.72
C SER A 375 5.00 6.22 10.41
N CYS A 376 5.33 4.94 10.46
CA CYS A 376 4.32 3.87 10.40
C CYS A 376 3.39 3.87 11.63
N GLY A 377 3.77 4.54 12.73
CA GLY A 377 2.98 4.67 13.95
C GLY A 377 2.66 3.32 14.59
N PRO A 378 1.42 3.09 15.04
CA PRO A 378 1.05 1.85 15.69
C PRO A 378 0.71 0.72 14.71
N CYS A 379 0.88 0.89 13.40
CA CYS A 379 0.42 -0.03 12.35
C CYS A 379 0.81 -1.50 12.58
N MET A 380 1.94 -1.75 13.22
CA MET A 380 2.39 -3.10 13.60
C MET A 380 2.68 -3.26 15.10
N GLY A 381 2.07 -2.42 15.93
CA GLY A 381 2.22 -2.48 17.39
C GLY A 381 3.62 -2.11 17.89
N GLY A 382 4.40 -1.41 17.08
CA GLY A 382 5.81 -1.19 17.36
C GLY A 382 6.23 0.24 17.70
N HIS A 383 5.37 1.22 17.49
CA HIS A 383 5.68 2.64 17.72
C HIS A 383 4.53 3.35 18.44
N MET A 384 4.47 4.71 18.39
CA MET A 384 3.50 5.51 19.12
C MET A 384 2.05 5.07 18.86
N GLY A 385 1.21 5.08 19.89
CA GLY A 385 -0.22 4.77 19.80
C GLY A 385 -0.60 3.31 19.92
N VAL A 386 0.27 2.52 20.52
CA VAL A 386 0.00 1.10 20.82
C VAL A 386 -1.19 0.96 21.76
N MET A 387 -2.04 -0.02 21.50
CA MET A 387 -3.29 -0.28 22.21
C MET A 387 -3.13 -1.21 23.40
N ALA A 388 -3.89 -0.94 24.48
CA ALA A 388 -4.01 -1.80 25.63
C ALA A 388 -5.03 -2.94 25.41
N ALA A 389 -5.11 -3.86 26.39
CA ALA A 389 -6.07 -4.96 26.37
C ALA A 389 -7.52 -4.45 26.35
N GLY A 390 -8.34 -5.00 25.45
CA GLY A 390 -9.76 -4.71 25.33
C GLY A 390 -10.09 -3.38 24.64
N GLU A 391 -9.10 -2.54 24.32
CA GLU A 391 -9.34 -1.28 23.60
C GLU A 391 -9.78 -1.53 22.15
N LYS A 392 -10.62 -0.62 21.65
CA LYS A 392 -11.15 -0.64 20.29
C LYS A 392 -10.67 0.57 19.51
N CYS A 393 -10.12 0.35 18.33
CA CYS A 393 -9.61 1.39 17.46
C CYS A 393 -10.30 1.38 16.10
N VAL A 394 -10.70 2.56 15.60
CA VAL A 394 -10.95 2.76 14.17
C VAL A 394 -9.66 3.28 13.54
N SER A 395 -9.19 2.58 12.50
CA SER A 395 -7.89 2.86 11.91
C SER A 395 -7.94 2.90 10.38
N THR A 396 -7.20 3.84 9.80
CA THR A 396 -6.99 3.90 8.35
C THR A 396 -5.81 3.05 7.88
N THR A 397 -5.16 2.31 8.79
CA THR A 397 -4.11 1.34 8.44
C THR A 397 -4.67 0.18 7.60
N ASN A 398 -3.82 -0.75 7.20
CA ASN A 398 -4.18 -1.80 6.23
C ASN A 398 -4.55 -3.14 6.86
N ARG A 399 -4.17 -3.41 8.12
CA ARG A 399 -4.36 -4.71 8.79
C ARG A 399 -5.01 -4.58 10.15
N ASN A 400 -5.89 -5.54 10.45
CA ASN A 400 -6.61 -5.62 11.73
C ASN A 400 -6.52 -7.00 12.40
N PHE A 401 -5.42 -7.73 12.16
CA PHE A 401 -5.16 -9.03 12.75
C PHE A 401 -5.05 -8.95 14.28
N VAL A 402 -5.20 -10.09 14.94
CA VAL A 402 -5.02 -10.21 16.40
C VAL A 402 -3.66 -9.65 16.83
N GLY A 403 -3.65 -8.72 17.77
CA GLY A 403 -2.43 -8.08 18.29
C GLY A 403 -1.72 -7.12 17.33
N ARG A 404 -2.30 -6.81 16.18
CA ARG A 404 -1.61 -6.03 15.14
C ARG A 404 -1.18 -4.63 15.58
N MET A 405 -1.97 -3.95 16.42
CA MET A 405 -1.68 -2.59 16.88
C MET A 405 -1.38 -2.52 18.39
N GLY A 406 -1.03 -3.63 19.04
CA GLY A 406 -0.73 -3.68 20.46
C GLY A 406 -1.14 -4.99 21.12
N HIS A 407 -1.94 -4.90 22.20
CA HIS A 407 -2.36 -6.08 22.96
C HIS A 407 -3.20 -7.03 22.09
N VAL A 408 -3.06 -8.34 22.31
CA VAL A 408 -3.78 -9.39 21.56
C VAL A 408 -5.30 -9.31 21.68
N ASP A 409 -5.81 -8.79 22.81
CA ASP A 409 -7.23 -8.58 23.05
C ASP A 409 -7.75 -7.25 22.53
N SER A 410 -6.92 -6.42 21.88
CA SER A 410 -7.37 -5.19 21.23
C SER A 410 -8.10 -5.47 19.93
N LEU A 411 -9.08 -4.63 19.60
CA LEU A 411 -9.94 -4.79 18.43
C LEU A 411 -9.74 -3.61 17.47
N ILE A 412 -9.38 -3.91 16.22
CA ILE A 412 -9.11 -2.91 15.19
C ILE A 412 -10.17 -3.00 14.11
N TYR A 413 -10.80 -1.86 13.81
CA TYR A 413 -11.77 -1.66 12.74
C TYR A 413 -11.12 -0.82 11.65
N LEU A 414 -10.95 -1.37 10.44
CA LEU A 414 -10.39 -0.61 9.33
C LEU A 414 -11.48 0.22 8.66
N ALA A 415 -11.19 1.49 8.39
CA ALA A 415 -12.12 2.39 7.73
C ALA A 415 -11.38 3.50 6.97
N SER A 416 -12.14 4.25 6.16
CA SER A 416 -11.65 5.45 5.47
C SER A 416 -11.37 6.61 6.45
N PRO A 417 -10.58 7.62 6.03
CA PRO A 417 -10.32 8.81 6.84
C PRO A 417 -11.60 9.52 7.31
N GLU A 418 -12.61 9.54 6.47
CA GLU A 418 -13.91 10.19 6.77
C GLU A 418 -14.68 9.43 7.85
N VAL A 419 -14.75 8.11 7.75
CA VAL A 419 -15.39 7.27 8.77
C VAL A 419 -14.61 7.33 10.09
N ALA A 420 -13.28 7.33 10.02
CA ALA A 420 -12.41 7.43 11.18
C ALA A 420 -12.63 8.78 11.91
N ALA A 421 -12.65 9.88 11.17
CA ALA A 421 -12.90 11.22 11.70
C ALA A 421 -14.31 11.36 12.32
N ALA A 422 -15.33 10.85 11.64
CA ALA A 422 -16.71 10.85 12.16
C ALA A 422 -16.83 10.03 13.45
N SER A 423 -16.17 8.87 13.48
CA SER A 423 -16.15 8.00 14.67
C SER A 423 -15.43 8.66 15.85
N ALA A 424 -14.37 9.43 15.59
CA ALA A 424 -13.67 10.20 16.60
C ALA A 424 -14.57 11.24 17.28
N ILE A 425 -15.44 11.90 16.51
CA ILE A 425 -16.40 12.89 17.03
C ILE A 425 -17.51 12.20 17.83
N ALA A 426 -18.03 11.10 17.31
CA ALA A 426 -19.17 10.39 17.90
C ALA A 426 -18.83 9.56 19.15
N GLY A 427 -17.58 9.07 19.30
CA GLY A 427 -17.17 8.11 20.33
C GLY A 427 -17.54 6.66 20.04
N PHE A 428 -18.08 6.40 18.85
CA PHE A 428 -18.44 5.07 18.34
C PHE A 428 -18.30 5.05 16.82
N ILE A 429 -18.32 3.87 16.17
CA ILE A 429 -18.24 3.77 14.70
C ILE A 429 -19.44 4.49 14.08
N ALA A 430 -19.19 5.58 13.34
CA ALA A 430 -20.22 6.50 12.88
C ALA A 430 -20.17 6.77 11.37
N ASN A 431 -21.33 7.02 10.81
CA ASN A 431 -21.51 7.42 9.41
C ASN A 431 -21.11 8.90 9.23
N PRO A 432 -20.14 9.22 8.36
CA PRO A 432 -19.71 10.60 8.12
C PRO A 432 -20.83 11.48 7.56
N GLU A 433 -21.84 10.95 6.89
CA GLU A 433 -23.00 11.69 6.39
C GLU A 433 -23.82 12.31 7.53
N LYS A 434 -23.80 11.74 8.73
CA LYS A 434 -24.58 12.18 9.89
C LYS A 434 -23.85 13.12 10.83
N VAL A 435 -22.53 13.20 10.70
CA VAL A 435 -21.67 13.98 11.61
C VAL A 435 -21.09 15.21 10.91
N GLY A 436 -20.73 15.13 9.63
CA GLY A 436 -20.01 16.17 8.90
C GLY A 436 -20.84 17.34 8.36
N ASP A 437 -22.16 17.32 8.46
CA ASP A 437 -23.07 18.34 7.88
C ASP A 437 -23.75 19.24 8.93
N LYS A 438 -23.11 19.47 10.11
CA LYS A 438 -23.63 20.40 11.16
C LYS A 438 -22.91 21.72 11.18
#